data_f8c40d657e0d8e794e04ec5a52d142f4
#
_entry.id   f8c40d657e0d8e794e04ec5a52d142f4
#
_cell.length_a   1.000
_cell.length_b   1.000
_cell.length_c   1.000
_cell.angle_alpha   90.00
_cell.angle_beta   90.00
_cell.angle_gamma   90.00
#
_symmetry.space_group_name_H-M   'P 1'
#
loop_
_entity.id
_entity.type
_entity.pdbx_description
1 polymer ?
#
loop_
_entity_poly.entity_id
_entity_poly.type
_entity_poly.pdbx_seq_one_letter_code
_entity_poly.pdbx_strand_id
1 'polypeptide(L)'
;MFYHAKNGKVSFGDTDMDYIAFGNGKRALVMIPGLGDGLTTVKGMAIPFAWMYRKFAKKYRVFVFSRKNKLEEGYTTKDMARDLMEAMKRLGIKRAHIMGVSQGGMIAQHFALDYPEMVRRLVLCVTIGRQNPTIQKVVSYWHDLAGQGEYRVLMKDTAEHMYVKYNPKQYDLLVPILEKFCAPKSYDRFQIQAKACLSHDAFDELHKICKKTLVIGAAKDQVLEGQPSVEIAGQIPKSRLVMYDDYGHGVYEEAKDFNDIVLEFLQS
;
A
#
# COMPACT_ATOMS: atom_id res chain seq x y z
N MET A 1 -20.52 18.16 1.43
CA MET A 1 -19.14 18.27 1.96
C MET A 1 -18.50 16.89 1.84
N PHE A 2 -17.34 16.77 1.20
CA PHE A 2 -16.73 15.49 0.79
C PHE A 2 -16.16 14.69 1.98
N TYR A 3 -17.04 14.07 2.79
CA TYR A 3 -16.67 13.17 3.90
C TYR A 3 -15.62 13.76 4.86
N HIS A 4 -15.62 15.10 5.09
CA HIS A 4 -14.61 15.79 5.91
C HIS A 4 -13.16 15.55 5.46
N ALA A 5 -12.96 15.39 4.15
CA ALA A 5 -11.64 15.11 3.57
C ALA A 5 -10.65 16.25 3.85
N LYS A 6 -9.48 15.88 4.35
CA LYS A 6 -8.41 16.84 4.67
C LYS A 6 -7.04 16.24 4.43
N ASN A 7 -6.11 17.08 4.00
CA ASN A 7 -4.69 16.77 3.96
C ASN A 7 -4.04 17.16 5.29
N GLY A 8 -3.03 16.43 5.70
CA GLY A 8 -2.27 16.72 6.91
C GLY A 8 -0.82 16.25 6.81
N LYS A 9 -0.03 16.65 7.79
CA LYS A 9 1.36 16.25 7.96
C LYS A 9 1.64 15.86 9.40
N VAL A 10 2.53 14.89 9.59
CA VAL A 10 3.11 14.53 10.88
C VAL A 10 4.59 14.88 10.84
N SER A 11 5.06 15.69 11.78
CA SER A 11 6.48 16.08 11.87
C SER A 11 7.29 15.00 12.58
N PHE A 12 8.50 14.76 12.11
CA PHE A 12 9.50 13.82 12.66
C PHE A 12 10.85 14.50 12.92
N GLY A 13 10.84 15.76 13.32
CA GLY A 13 12.04 16.56 13.51
C GLY A 13 12.49 17.21 12.20
N ASP A 14 13.50 16.64 11.54
CA ASP A 14 14.04 17.16 10.27
C ASP A 14 13.25 16.76 9.01
N THR A 15 12.24 15.91 9.16
CA THR A 15 11.38 15.46 8.07
C THR A 15 9.91 15.43 8.49
N ASP A 16 9.03 15.24 7.54
CA ASP A 16 7.59 15.05 7.76
C ASP A 16 7.03 13.88 6.96
N MET A 17 5.82 13.45 7.31
CA MET A 17 5.04 12.43 6.63
C MET A 17 3.71 13.01 6.24
N ASP A 18 3.39 12.99 4.95
CA ASP A 18 2.07 13.38 4.47
C ASP A 18 1.03 12.30 4.80
N TYR A 19 -0.16 12.74 5.17
CA TYR A 19 -1.32 11.86 5.29
C TYR A 19 -2.58 12.58 4.81
N ILE A 20 -3.59 11.79 4.50
CA ILE A 20 -4.94 12.28 4.29
C ILE A 20 -5.89 11.62 5.27
N ALA A 21 -6.96 12.33 5.64
CA ALA A 21 -8.01 11.78 6.47
C ALA A 21 -9.39 12.14 5.93
N PHE A 22 -10.35 11.21 6.04
CA PHE A 22 -11.73 11.42 5.65
C PHE A 22 -12.66 10.46 6.40
N GLY A 23 -13.97 10.74 6.35
CA GLY A 23 -14.96 10.03 7.16
C GLY A 23 -14.99 10.49 8.60
N ASN A 24 -16.08 10.16 9.32
CA ASN A 24 -16.33 10.59 10.70
C ASN A 24 -16.74 9.44 11.63
N GLY A 25 -16.50 8.20 11.22
CA GLY A 25 -16.78 7.02 12.03
C GLY A 25 -15.97 7.01 13.34
N LYS A 26 -16.50 6.33 14.35
CA LYS A 26 -15.84 6.22 15.67
C LYS A 26 -14.57 5.37 15.66
N ARG A 27 -14.46 4.42 14.70
CA ARG A 27 -13.30 3.53 14.58
C ARG A 27 -12.38 4.02 13.48
N ALA A 28 -11.07 3.95 13.71
CA ALA A 28 -10.08 4.29 12.70
C ALA A 28 -9.82 3.10 11.75
N LEU A 29 -9.67 3.42 10.47
CA LEU A 29 -9.09 2.57 9.43
C LEU A 29 -7.84 3.27 8.91
N VAL A 30 -6.70 2.64 9.02
CA VAL A 30 -5.42 3.11 8.47
C VAL A 30 -5.12 2.32 7.21
N MET A 31 -4.87 3.03 6.12
CA MET A 31 -4.52 2.47 4.82
C MET A 31 -3.07 2.85 4.49
N ILE A 32 -2.33 1.88 3.97
CA ILE A 32 -0.91 2.01 3.62
C ILE A 32 -0.77 1.71 2.12
N PRO A 33 -0.47 2.71 1.28
CA PRO A 33 -0.33 2.54 -0.17
C PRO A 33 0.86 1.66 -0.56
N GLY A 34 0.90 1.21 -1.82
CA GLY A 34 2.01 0.51 -2.44
C GLY A 34 3.21 1.41 -2.75
N LEU A 35 4.15 0.86 -3.55
CA LEU A 35 5.42 1.49 -3.91
C LEU A 35 5.26 2.81 -4.67
N GLY A 36 4.15 3.02 -5.38
CA GLY A 36 3.86 4.28 -6.07
C GLY A 36 3.89 5.52 -5.18
N ASP A 37 3.72 5.36 -3.85
CA ASP A 37 3.96 6.41 -2.85
C ASP A 37 5.38 6.98 -2.89
N GLY A 38 6.34 6.22 -3.38
CA GLY A 38 7.72 6.66 -3.59
C GLY A 38 7.84 7.76 -4.64
N LEU A 39 7.00 7.73 -5.68
CA LEU A 39 6.94 8.75 -6.72
C LEU A 39 6.12 9.96 -6.29
N THR A 40 4.94 9.71 -5.71
CA THR A 40 4.00 10.78 -5.33
C THR A 40 3.32 10.43 -4.01
N THR A 41 3.40 11.33 -3.04
CA THR A 41 2.72 11.14 -1.74
C THR A 41 1.21 11.35 -1.88
N VAL A 42 0.45 11.00 -0.84
CA VAL A 42 -1.00 11.25 -0.78
C VAL A 42 -1.36 12.73 -0.62
N LYS A 43 -0.39 13.64 -0.61
CA LYS A 43 -0.63 15.09 -0.51
C LYS A 43 -1.53 15.58 -1.64
N GLY A 44 -2.61 16.26 -1.28
CA GLY A 44 -3.59 16.78 -2.25
C GLY A 44 -4.69 15.76 -2.63
N MET A 45 -4.54 14.49 -2.26
CA MET A 45 -5.42 13.41 -2.69
C MET A 45 -6.61 13.12 -1.77
N ALA A 46 -6.86 13.97 -0.75
CA ALA A 46 -7.92 13.71 0.23
C ALA A 46 -9.32 13.55 -0.39
N ILE A 47 -9.70 14.40 -1.34
CA ILE A 47 -11.02 14.35 -2.00
C ILE A 47 -11.13 13.15 -2.95
N PRO A 48 -10.19 12.89 -3.88
CA PRO A 48 -10.21 11.69 -4.72
C PRO A 48 -10.31 10.38 -3.91
N PHE A 49 -9.51 10.24 -2.87
CA PHE A 49 -9.56 9.05 -2.00
C PHE A 49 -10.88 8.94 -1.23
N ALA A 50 -11.41 10.04 -0.71
CA ALA A 50 -12.71 10.03 -0.04
C ALA A 50 -13.85 9.59 -0.97
N TRP A 51 -13.77 9.89 -2.26
CA TRP A 51 -14.71 9.41 -3.28
C TRP A 51 -14.50 7.92 -3.58
N MET A 52 -13.27 7.50 -3.85
CA MET A 52 -12.91 6.11 -4.16
C MET A 52 -13.32 5.17 -3.01
N TYR A 53 -13.00 5.56 -1.78
CA TYR A 53 -13.25 4.79 -0.56
C TYR A 53 -14.47 5.28 0.25
N ARG A 54 -15.47 5.86 -0.44
CA ARG A 54 -16.68 6.40 0.21
C ARG A 54 -17.48 5.38 1.04
N LYS A 55 -17.37 4.09 0.71
CA LYS A 55 -17.98 3.02 1.51
C LYS A 55 -17.35 2.95 2.90
N PHE A 56 -16.04 3.07 2.99
CA PHE A 56 -15.33 3.13 4.28
C PHE A 56 -15.58 4.45 4.99
N ALA A 57 -15.57 5.57 4.28
CA ALA A 57 -15.79 6.90 4.85
C ALA A 57 -17.14 7.03 5.61
N LYS A 58 -18.15 6.27 5.22
CA LYS A 58 -19.46 6.21 5.90
C LYS A 58 -19.42 5.49 7.25
N LYS A 59 -18.41 4.67 7.51
CA LYS A 59 -18.33 3.77 8.68
C LYS A 59 -17.13 4.01 9.57
N TYR A 60 -16.05 4.52 9.01
CA TYR A 60 -14.76 4.70 9.65
C TYR A 60 -14.26 6.14 9.54
N ARG A 61 -13.36 6.52 10.44
CA ARG A 61 -12.43 7.61 10.22
C ARG A 61 -11.21 7.02 9.53
N VAL A 62 -11.09 7.27 8.23
CA VAL A 62 -10.04 6.71 7.38
C VAL A 62 -8.83 7.63 7.39
N PHE A 63 -7.66 7.04 7.53
CA PHE A 63 -6.36 7.71 7.37
C PHE A 63 -5.56 6.95 6.31
N VAL A 64 -4.95 7.66 5.37
CA VAL A 64 -3.99 7.08 4.43
C VAL A 64 -2.66 7.76 4.68
N PHE A 65 -1.64 6.99 5.02
CA PHE A 65 -0.31 7.51 5.33
C PHE A 65 0.67 7.22 4.20
N SER A 66 1.36 8.26 3.73
CA SER A 66 2.59 8.10 2.95
C SER A 66 3.75 7.61 3.82
N ARG A 67 4.93 7.40 3.23
CA ARG A 67 6.18 7.29 3.99
C ARG A 67 6.73 8.69 4.26
N LYS A 68 7.74 8.80 5.13
CA LYS A 68 8.46 10.05 5.34
C LYS A 68 8.92 10.67 4.02
N ASN A 69 8.94 11.99 3.96
CA ASN A 69 9.38 12.70 2.77
C ASN A 69 10.89 12.58 2.54
N LYS A 70 11.68 12.47 3.60
CA LYS A 70 13.11 12.16 3.55
C LYS A 70 13.34 10.78 4.14
N LEU A 71 13.91 9.88 3.37
CA LEU A 71 14.29 8.53 3.77
C LEU A 71 15.82 8.41 3.72
N GLU A 72 16.37 7.61 4.60
CA GLU A 72 17.80 7.29 4.63
C GLU A 72 18.08 6.04 3.79
N GLU A 73 19.29 5.90 3.30
CA GLU A 73 19.69 4.67 2.62
C GLU A 73 19.64 3.47 3.58
N GLY A 74 19.26 2.31 3.07
CA GLY A 74 19.05 1.11 3.90
C GLY A 74 17.74 1.06 4.69
N TYR A 75 16.84 2.03 4.46
CA TYR A 75 15.55 2.10 5.14
C TYR A 75 14.65 0.91 4.75
N THR A 76 14.18 0.17 5.74
CA THR A 76 13.45 -1.10 5.56
C THR A 76 11.93 -0.92 5.70
N THR A 77 11.16 -1.93 5.26
CA THR A 77 9.70 -2.01 5.52
C THR A 77 9.39 -2.06 7.01
N LYS A 78 10.30 -2.56 7.84
CA LYS A 78 10.20 -2.56 9.31
C LYS A 78 10.37 -1.15 9.89
N ASP A 79 11.31 -0.37 9.36
CA ASP A 79 11.47 1.04 9.74
C ASP A 79 10.24 1.86 9.36
N MET A 80 9.65 1.61 8.18
CA MET A 80 8.40 2.25 7.75
C MET A 80 7.23 1.90 8.69
N ALA A 81 7.18 0.67 9.21
CA ALA A 81 6.18 0.26 10.20
C ALA A 81 6.36 1.01 11.53
N ARG A 82 7.62 1.21 11.98
CA ARG A 82 7.91 2.03 13.17
C ARG A 82 7.48 3.48 12.99
N ASP A 83 7.73 4.07 11.81
CA ASP A 83 7.26 5.42 11.52
C ASP A 83 5.75 5.54 11.51
N LEU A 84 5.05 4.54 10.95
CA LEU A 84 3.59 4.52 10.99
C LEU A 84 3.07 4.48 12.43
N MET A 85 3.68 3.68 13.29
CA MET A 85 3.35 3.61 14.71
C MET A 85 3.50 4.99 15.37
N GLU A 86 4.62 5.65 15.13
CA GLU A 86 4.88 6.97 15.69
C GLU A 86 3.91 8.03 15.13
N ALA A 87 3.61 8.00 13.83
CA ALA A 87 2.62 8.89 13.21
C ALA A 87 1.24 8.69 13.83
N MET A 88 0.81 7.44 14.02
CA MET A 88 -0.46 7.13 14.67
C MET A 88 -0.51 7.65 16.11
N LYS A 89 0.57 7.47 16.89
CA LYS A 89 0.66 8.00 18.27
C LYS A 89 0.52 9.52 18.30
N ARG A 90 1.24 10.24 17.44
CA ARG A 90 1.19 11.71 17.36
C ARG A 90 -0.20 12.24 16.98
N LEU A 91 -0.96 11.47 16.21
CA LEU A 91 -2.35 11.81 15.86
C LEU A 91 -3.38 11.28 16.88
N GLY A 92 -2.95 10.68 17.98
CA GLY A 92 -3.83 10.11 19.00
C GLY A 92 -4.59 8.86 18.56
N ILE A 93 -4.10 8.16 17.50
CA ILE A 93 -4.71 6.94 17.00
C ILE A 93 -4.17 5.75 17.78
N LYS A 94 -4.82 5.42 18.89
CA LYS A 94 -4.36 4.34 19.78
C LYS A 94 -4.53 2.95 19.19
N ARG A 95 -5.57 2.73 18.35
CA ARG A 95 -5.90 1.43 17.74
C ARG A 95 -6.73 1.60 16.49
N ALA A 96 -6.38 0.89 15.41
CA ALA A 96 -7.05 0.98 14.12
C ALA A 96 -7.21 -0.41 13.45
N HIS A 97 -8.11 -0.51 12.47
CA HIS A 97 -7.98 -1.51 11.43
C HIS A 97 -6.84 -1.08 10.52
N ILE A 98 -5.99 -2.01 10.10
CA ILE A 98 -4.85 -1.73 9.23
C ILE A 98 -5.08 -2.44 7.89
N MET A 99 -4.95 -1.70 6.80
CA MET A 99 -5.03 -2.22 5.46
C MET A 99 -3.79 -1.82 4.69
N GLY A 100 -3.01 -2.78 4.22
CA GLY A 100 -1.83 -2.56 3.40
C GLY A 100 -1.98 -3.16 2.02
N VAL A 101 -1.58 -2.40 0.99
CA VAL A 101 -1.58 -2.84 -0.41
C VAL A 101 -0.13 -2.95 -0.89
N SER A 102 0.25 -4.09 -1.49
CA SER A 102 1.58 -4.30 -2.06
C SER A 102 2.69 -4.02 -1.02
N GLN A 103 3.62 -3.08 -1.25
CA GLN A 103 4.58 -2.64 -0.23
C GLN A 103 3.90 -2.25 1.09
N GLY A 104 2.72 -1.59 1.02
CA GLY A 104 1.94 -1.27 2.21
C GLY A 104 1.54 -2.52 3.01
N GLY A 105 1.34 -3.65 2.35
CA GLY A 105 1.11 -4.95 2.98
C GLY A 105 2.36 -5.49 3.69
N MET A 106 3.54 -5.32 3.10
CA MET A 106 4.84 -5.66 3.73
C MET A 106 5.03 -4.86 5.04
N ILE A 107 4.73 -3.57 4.99
CA ILE A 107 4.77 -2.68 6.16
C ILE A 107 3.74 -3.11 7.22
N ALA A 108 2.52 -3.45 6.79
CA ALA A 108 1.43 -3.87 7.67
C ALA A 108 1.73 -5.19 8.38
N GLN A 109 2.50 -6.11 7.76
CA GLN A 109 2.98 -7.33 8.41
C GLN A 109 3.89 -7.00 9.59
N HIS A 110 4.95 -6.22 9.40
CA HIS A 110 5.83 -5.78 10.49
C HIS A 110 5.07 -4.97 11.54
N PHE A 111 4.15 -4.11 11.12
CA PHE A 111 3.31 -3.36 12.05
C PHE A 111 2.46 -4.28 12.94
N ALA A 112 1.89 -5.34 12.38
CA ALA A 112 1.08 -6.29 13.13
C ALA A 112 1.91 -7.19 14.06
N LEU A 113 3.17 -7.47 13.69
CA LEU A 113 4.13 -8.21 14.51
C LEU A 113 4.65 -7.38 15.69
N ASP A 114 5.09 -6.16 15.41
CA ASP A 114 5.79 -5.34 16.41
C ASP A 114 4.82 -4.52 17.31
N TYR A 115 3.60 -4.19 16.81
CA TYR A 115 2.61 -3.36 17.51
C TYR A 115 1.20 -3.97 17.50
N PRO A 116 1.04 -5.26 17.91
CA PRO A 116 -0.24 -5.96 17.82
C PRO A 116 -1.36 -5.30 18.62
N GLU A 117 -1.06 -4.59 19.72
CA GLU A 117 -2.05 -3.87 20.51
C GLU A 117 -2.73 -2.72 19.75
N MET A 118 -2.03 -2.14 18.77
CA MET A 118 -2.56 -1.07 17.92
C MET A 118 -3.43 -1.58 16.76
N VAL A 119 -3.43 -2.90 16.51
CA VAL A 119 -4.19 -3.52 15.41
C VAL A 119 -5.52 -4.09 15.91
N ARG A 120 -6.63 -3.71 15.24
CA ARG A 120 -7.96 -4.34 15.44
C ARG A 120 -8.14 -5.55 14.54
N ARG A 121 -8.01 -5.35 13.23
CA ARG A 121 -8.04 -6.34 12.16
C ARG A 121 -7.01 -5.93 11.12
N LEU A 122 -6.50 -6.90 10.40
CA LEU A 122 -5.48 -6.71 9.36
C LEU A 122 -6.06 -7.06 8.00
N VAL A 123 -5.78 -6.26 6.98
CA VAL A 123 -6.07 -6.57 5.58
C VAL A 123 -4.75 -6.46 4.82
N LEU A 124 -4.35 -7.55 4.18
CA LEU A 124 -3.15 -7.67 3.36
C LEU A 124 -3.60 -7.93 1.92
N CYS A 125 -3.30 -6.99 1.02
CA CYS A 125 -3.78 -7.05 -0.35
C CYS A 125 -2.59 -7.08 -1.31
N VAL A 126 -2.54 -8.07 -2.22
CA VAL A 126 -1.52 -8.26 -3.25
C VAL A 126 -0.12 -7.94 -2.74
N THR A 127 0.33 -8.71 -1.76
CA THR A 127 1.60 -8.51 -1.05
C THR A 127 2.33 -9.83 -0.85
N ILE A 128 3.59 -9.76 -0.45
CA ILE A 128 4.44 -10.93 -0.19
C ILE A 128 4.86 -10.98 1.27
N GLY A 129 5.19 -12.17 1.77
CA GLY A 129 5.84 -12.37 3.07
C GLY A 129 7.35 -12.53 2.96
N ARG A 130 7.82 -13.00 1.82
CA ARG A 130 9.24 -13.22 1.47
C ARG A 130 9.46 -13.00 -0.02
N GLN A 131 10.70 -12.90 -0.43
CA GLN A 131 11.07 -12.67 -1.82
C GLN A 131 10.72 -13.85 -2.75
N ASN A 132 10.42 -13.54 -4.00
CA ASN A 132 10.35 -14.49 -5.11
C ASN A 132 11.05 -13.93 -6.37
N PRO A 133 11.32 -14.76 -7.40
CA PRO A 133 12.02 -14.30 -8.60
C PRO A 133 11.28 -13.19 -9.36
N THR A 134 9.95 -13.17 -9.34
CA THR A 134 9.14 -12.21 -10.08
C THR A 134 9.27 -10.80 -9.50
N ILE A 135 9.11 -10.62 -8.19
CA ILE A 135 9.30 -9.30 -7.57
C ILE A 135 10.74 -8.81 -7.73
N GLN A 136 11.72 -9.73 -7.58
CA GLN A 136 13.12 -9.39 -7.76
C GLN A 136 13.37 -8.83 -9.18
N LYS A 137 12.82 -9.45 -10.20
CA LYS A 137 12.94 -8.99 -11.58
C LYS A 137 12.21 -7.66 -11.81
N VAL A 138 10.93 -7.59 -11.47
CA VAL A 138 10.06 -6.46 -11.79
C VAL A 138 10.47 -5.21 -11.02
N VAL A 139 10.63 -5.31 -9.70
CA VAL A 139 10.94 -4.15 -8.86
C VAL A 139 12.39 -3.69 -9.05
N SER A 140 13.36 -4.60 -9.34
CA SER A 140 14.70 -4.18 -9.72
C SER A 140 14.71 -3.38 -11.02
N TYR A 141 13.94 -3.81 -12.02
CA TYR A 141 13.81 -3.05 -13.26
C TYR A 141 13.20 -1.66 -13.02
N TRP A 142 12.15 -1.55 -12.20
CA TRP A 142 11.57 -0.26 -11.83
C TRP A 142 12.54 0.64 -11.04
N HIS A 143 13.34 0.05 -10.16
CA HIS A 143 14.40 0.76 -9.45
C HIS A 143 15.43 1.36 -10.42
N ASP A 144 15.85 0.58 -11.43
CA ASP A 144 16.86 1.03 -12.41
C ASP A 144 16.28 2.12 -13.32
N LEU A 145 15.04 1.98 -13.81
CA LEU A 145 14.34 3.01 -14.56
C LEU A 145 14.22 4.32 -13.77
N ALA A 146 13.89 4.24 -12.49
CA ALA A 146 13.83 5.39 -11.61
C ALA A 146 15.20 6.07 -11.48
N GLY A 147 16.27 5.28 -11.33
CA GLY A 147 17.66 5.80 -11.27
C GLY A 147 18.12 6.51 -12.54
N GLN A 148 17.56 6.13 -13.68
CA GLN A 148 17.80 6.77 -14.98
C GLN A 148 16.87 7.95 -15.26
N GLY A 149 15.86 8.20 -14.40
CA GLY A 149 14.85 9.24 -14.59
C GLY A 149 13.81 8.92 -15.66
N GLU A 150 13.70 7.65 -16.07
CA GLU A 150 12.85 7.17 -17.17
C GLU A 150 11.38 7.04 -16.75
N TYR A 151 10.76 8.16 -16.35
CA TYR A 151 9.39 8.20 -15.83
C TYR A 151 8.37 7.53 -16.76
N ARG A 152 8.43 7.82 -18.06
CA ARG A 152 7.45 7.29 -19.04
C ARG A 152 7.53 5.78 -19.12
N VAL A 153 8.75 5.24 -19.21
CA VAL A 153 8.96 3.79 -19.31
C VAL A 153 8.52 3.12 -18.02
N LEU A 154 8.88 3.69 -16.87
CA LEU A 154 8.47 3.20 -15.55
C LEU A 154 6.95 3.14 -15.41
N MET A 155 6.24 4.21 -15.78
CA MET A 155 4.78 4.26 -15.65
C MET A 155 4.08 3.28 -16.61
N LYS A 156 4.58 3.12 -17.84
CA LYS A 156 4.03 2.16 -18.82
C LYS A 156 4.24 0.73 -18.35
N ASP A 157 5.45 0.38 -17.96
CA ASP A 157 5.78 -0.96 -17.46
C ASP A 157 5.00 -1.30 -16.18
N THR A 158 4.89 -0.33 -15.25
CA THR A 158 4.06 -0.50 -14.05
C THR A 158 2.60 -0.82 -14.41
N ALA A 159 2.02 -0.08 -15.35
CA ALA A 159 0.63 -0.31 -15.73
C ALA A 159 0.43 -1.66 -16.45
N GLU A 160 1.38 -2.08 -17.27
CA GLU A 160 1.37 -3.37 -17.94
C GLU A 160 1.38 -4.54 -16.95
N HIS A 161 2.19 -4.45 -15.89
CA HIS A 161 2.27 -5.48 -14.87
C HIS A 161 1.09 -5.43 -13.86
N MET A 162 0.49 -4.25 -13.66
CA MET A 162 -0.62 -4.09 -12.70
C MET A 162 -1.97 -4.54 -13.25
N TYR A 163 -2.26 -4.26 -14.54
CA TYR A 163 -3.62 -4.40 -15.07
C TYR A 163 -3.71 -5.47 -16.15
N VAL A 164 -4.60 -6.45 -15.96
CA VAL A 164 -4.84 -7.51 -16.97
C VAL A 164 -5.38 -6.92 -18.29
N LYS A 165 -6.16 -5.85 -18.21
CA LYS A 165 -6.73 -5.15 -19.37
C LYS A 165 -5.96 -3.89 -19.72
N TYR A 166 -4.63 -3.98 -19.69
CA TYR A 166 -3.79 -2.87 -20.09
C TYR A 166 -4.00 -2.50 -21.57
N ASN A 167 -4.19 -1.21 -21.84
CA ASN A 167 -4.31 -0.67 -23.21
C ASN A 167 -3.14 0.28 -23.50
N PRO A 168 -2.11 -0.16 -24.26
CA PRO A 168 -0.93 0.67 -24.55
C PRO A 168 -1.28 2.02 -25.18
N LYS A 169 -2.25 2.05 -26.12
CA LYS A 169 -2.62 3.29 -26.84
C LYS A 169 -3.19 4.36 -25.91
N GLN A 170 -3.95 3.97 -24.91
CA GLN A 170 -4.48 4.92 -23.90
C GLN A 170 -3.35 5.46 -23.03
N TYR A 171 -2.41 4.62 -22.64
CA TYR A 171 -1.25 5.01 -21.85
C TYR A 171 -0.30 5.92 -22.63
N ASP A 172 -0.04 5.65 -23.90
CA ASP A 172 0.79 6.50 -24.77
C ASP A 172 0.26 7.93 -24.88
N LEU A 173 -1.07 8.11 -24.80
CA LEU A 173 -1.71 9.42 -24.79
C LEU A 173 -1.63 10.11 -23.42
N LEU A 174 -1.78 9.35 -22.32
CA LEU A 174 -1.89 9.89 -20.96
C LEU A 174 -0.54 10.12 -20.29
N VAL A 175 0.43 9.24 -20.52
CA VAL A 175 1.73 9.28 -19.81
C VAL A 175 2.50 10.60 -20.03
N PRO A 176 2.55 11.21 -21.21
CA PRO A 176 3.21 12.51 -21.39
C PRO A 176 2.58 13.64 -20.55
N ILE A 177 1.26 13.57 -20.33
CA ILE A 177 0.53 14.52 -19.48
C ILE A 177 0.88 14.25 -18.00
N LEU A 178 0.85 12.98 -17.60
CA LEU A 178 1.22 12.56 -16.23
C LEU A 178 2.66 12.95 -15.92
N GLU A 179 3.59 12.74 -16.84
CA GLU A 179 4.98 13.14 -16.66
C GLU A 179 5.11 14.62 -16.34
N LYS A 180 4.45 15.47 -17.11
CA LYS A 180 4.52 16.94 -16.94
C LYS A 180 4.03 17.40 -15.57
N PHE A 181 3.04 16.72 -14.96
CA PHE A 181 2.38 17.15 -13.72
C PHE A 181 2.69 16.29 -12.52
N CYS A 182 3.09 15.04 -12.71
CA CYS A 182 3.22 14.03 -11.65
C CYS A 182 4.62 13.46 -11.51
N ALA A 183 5.53 13.67 -12.49
CA ALA A 183 6.89 13.17 -12.35
C ALA A 183 7.58 13.81 -11.12
N PRO A 184 8.22 13.02 -10.28
CA PRO A 184 8.91 13.54 -9.10
C PRO A 184 10.14 14.35 -9.51
N LYS A 185 10.55 15.30 -8.66
CA LYS A 185 11.80 16.05 -8.86
C LYS A 185 13.05 15.22 -8.54
N SER A 186 12.91 14.20 -7.70
CA SER A 186 13.95 13.22 -7.36
C SER A 186 13.28 11.86 -7.22
N TYR A 187 14.01 10.82 -7.63
CA TYR A 187 13.57 9.42 -7.51
C TYR A 187 14.16 8.72 -6.29
N ASP A 188 14.98 9.38 -5.47
CA ASP A 188 15.67 8.80 -4.31
C ASP A 188 14.68 8.09 -3.38
N ARG A 189 13.54 8.75 -3.11
CA ARG A 189 12.50 8.20 -2.25
C ARG A 189 11.88 6.91 -2.81
N PHE A 190 11.70 6.84 -4.12
CA PHE A 190 11.22 5.63 -4.80
C PHE A 190 12.27 4.53 -4.78
N GLN A 191 13.52 4.85 -5.08
CA GLN A 191 14.62 3.88 -5.10
C GLN A 191 14.84 3.25 -3.71
N ILE A 192 14.83 4.05 -2.64
CA ILE A 192 14.93 3.53 -1.27
C ILE A 192 13.76 2.60 -0.95
N GLN A 193 12.54 3.00 -1.31
CA GLN A 193 11.36 2.16 -1.09
C GLN A 193 11.38 0.88 -1.95
N ALA A 194 11.88 0.93 -3.19
CA ALA A 194 12.05 -0.25 -4.03
C ALA A 194 13.08 -1.22 -3.42
N LYS A 195 14.23 -0.73 -2.94
CA LYS A 195 15.21 -1.56 -2.21
C LYS A 195 14.59 -2.19 -0.95
N ALA A 196 13.75 -1.45 -0.22
CA ALA A 196 13.03 -1.99 0.93
C ALA A 196 12.03 -3.11 0.56
N CYS A 197 11.38 -3.02 -0.62
CA CYS A 197 10.58 -4.11 -1.14
C CYS A 197 11.45 -5.35 -1.44
N LEU A 198 12.59 -5.16 -2.11
CA LEU A 198 13.51 -6.23 -2.53
C LEU A 198 14.22 -6.93 -1.35
N SER A 199 14.25 -6.31 -0.17
CA SER A 199 14.85 -6.88 1.05
C SER A 199 13.80 -7.34 2.08
N HIS A 200 12.49 -7.21 1.76
CA HIS A 200 11.44 -7.58 2.70
C HIS A 200 11.41 -9.07 2.96
N ASP A 201 11.44 -9.44 4.23
CA ASP A 201 11.19 -10.79 4.72
C ASP A 201 10.54 -10.72 6.12
N ALA A 202 9.33 -11.25 6.20
CA ALA A 202 8.59 -11.42 7.45
C ALA A 202 7.99 -12.83 7.56
N PHE A 203 8.27 -13.71 6.55
CA PHE A 203 7.53 -14.93 6.34
C PHE A 203 7.56 -15.86 7.55
N ASP A 204 8.73 -16.11 8.11
CA ASP A 204 8.90 -17.03 9.22
C ASP A 204 8.25 -16.52 10.53
N GLU A 205 7.93 -15.22 10.60
CA GLU A 205 7.28 -14.61 11.76
C GLU A 205 5.75 -14.46 11.60
N LEU A 206 5.19 -14.65 10.41
CA LEU A 206 3.76 -14.44 10.14
C LEU A 206 2.84 -15.27 11.05
N HIS A 207 3.27 -16.44 11.47
CA HIS A 207 2.53 -17.29 12.42
C HIS A 207 2.29 -16.62 13.77
N LYS A 208 3.06 -15.60 14.15
CA LYS A 208 2.89 -14.81 15.38
C LYS A 208 1.78 -13.77 15.28
N ILE A 209 1.26 -13.49 14.08
CA ILE A 209 0.16 -12.53 13.87
C ILE A 209 -1.14 -13.14 14.42
N CYS A 210 -1.56 -12.71 15.61
CA CYS A 210 -2.76 -13.22 16.29
C CYS A 210 -4.05 -12.47 15.92
N LYS A 211 -4.00 -11.50 15.02
CA LYS A 211 -5.16 -10.70 14.62
C LYS A 211 -5.97 -11.39 13.53
N LYS A 212 -7.30 -11.20 13.56
CA LYS A 212 -8.12 -11.59 12.39
C LYS A 212 -7.58 -10.88 11.16
N THR A 213 -7.22 -11.64 10.13
CA THR A 213 -6.55 -11.15 8.93
C THR A 213 -7.34 -11.54 7.68
N LEU A 214 -7.59 -10.59 6.80
CA LEU A 214 -8.05 -10.84 5.45
C LEU A 214 -6.86 -10.72 4.52
N VAL A 215 -6.58 -11.78 3.76
CA VAL A 215 -5.58 -11.77 2.69
C VAL A 215 -6.33 -11.75 1.37
N ILE A 216 -6.00 -10.80 0.51
CA ILE A 216 -6.57 -10.68 -0.84
C ILE A 216 -5.44 -10.84 -1.84
N GLY A 217 -5.58 -11.81 -2.74
CA GLY A 217 -4.66 -12.07 -3.83
C GLY A 217 -5.35 -11.99 -5.18
N ALA A 218 -4.54 -11.96 -6.24
CA ALA A 218 -4.98 -11.96 -7.62
C ALA A 218 -4.18 -13.00 -8.41
N ALA A 219 -4.87 -13.91 -9.11
CA ALA A 219 -4.23 -15.04 -9.77
C ALA A 219 -3.38 -14.62 -10.98
N LYS A 220 -3.71 -13.48 -11.60
CA LYS A 220 -2.99 -12.92 -12.75
C LYS A 220 -2.05 -11.77 -12.36
N ASP A 221 -1.63 -11.72 -11.09
CA ASP A 221 -0.66 -10.72 -10.61
C ASP A 221 0.71 -10.96 -11.26
N GLN A 222 1.18 -10.01 -12.05
CA GLN A 222 2.48 -10.09 -12.75
C GLN A 222 3.59 -9.34 -11.99
N VAL A 223 3.29 -8.70 -10.87
CA VAL A 223 4.27 -8.01 -10.02
C VAL A 223 4.82 -8.94 -8.94
N LEU A 224 3.92 -9.72 -8.29
CA LEU A 224 4.23 -10.54 -7.12
C LEU A 224 3.87 -12.02 -7.28
N GLU A 225 3.06 -12.37 -8.28
CA GLU A 225 2.32 -13.62 -8.44
C GLU A 225 1.16 -13.76 -7.44
N GLY A 226 0.24 -14.71 -7.69
CA GLY A 226 -0.88 -14.99 -6.78
C GLY A 226 -0.49 -15.87 -5.60
N GLN A 227 0.51 -16.74 -5.78
CA GLN A 227 0.94 -17.74 -4.79
C GLN A 227 1.36 -17.15 -3.44
N PRO A 228 2.08 -16.02 -3.34
CA PRO A 228 2.43 -15.39 -2.07
C PRO A 228 1.23 -15.08 -1.17
N SER A 229 0.09 -14.72 -1.74
CA SER A 229 -1.13 -14.49 -0.95
C SER A 229 -1.64 -15.79 -0.29
N VAL A 230 -1.53 -16.91 -0.99
CA VAL A 230 -1.86 -18.24 -0.43
C VAL A 230 -0.90 -18.60 0.68
N GLU A 231 0.40 -18.37 0.49
CA GLU A 231 1.44 -18.63 1.50
C GLU A 231 1.21 -17.81 2.77
N ILE A 232 0.97 -16.49 2.64
CA ILE A 232 0.67 -15.60 3.78
C ILE A 232 -0.57 -16.10 4.54
N ALA A 233 -1.63 -16.45 3.81
CA ALA A 233 -2.85 -16.95 4.43
C ALA A 233 -2.62 -18.28 5.15
N GLY A 234 -1.77 -19.14 4.62
CA GLY A 234 -1.39 -20.41 5.26
C GLY A 234 -0.58 -20.24 6.55
N GLN A 235 0.22 -19.16 6.65
CA GLN A 235 1.04 -18.88 7.82
C GLN A 235 0.28 -18.19 8.96
N ILE A 236 -0.67 -17.31 8.65
CA ILE A 236 -1.39 -16.53 9.68
C ILE A 236 -2.56 -17.34 10.26
N PRO A 237 -2.57 -17.69 11.57
CA PRO A 237 -3.54 -18.63 12.13
C PRO A 237 -5.00 -18.21 12.06
N LYS A 238 -5.28 -16.89 12.01
CA LYS A 238 -6.64 -16.32 11.94
C LYS A 238 -6.88 -15.59 10.63
N SER A 239 -6.44 -16.18 9.53
CA SER A 239 -6.60 -15.62 8.19
C SER A 239 -7.84 -16.13 7.48
N ARG A 240 -8.37 -15.30 6.58
CA ARG A 240 -9.30 -15.63 5.51
C ARG A 240 -8.65 -15.20 4.21
N LEU A 241 -8.58 -16.11 3.23
CA LEU A 241 -8.07 -15.82 1.88
C LEU A 241 -9.24 -15.53 0.95
N VAL A 242 -9.08 -14.51 0.11
CA VAL A 242 -9.90 -14.24 -1.08
C VAL A 242 -8.98 -14.11 -2.27
N MET A 243 -9.15 -14.99 -3.27
CA MET A 243 -8.42 -14.94 -4.54
C MET A 243 -9.34 -14.44 -5.64
N TYR A 244 -8.85 -13.52 -6.44
CA TYR A 244 -9.51 -13.02 -7.64
C TYR A 244 -8.86 -13.63 -8.89
N ASP A 245 -9.57 -14.53 -9.58
CA ASP A 245 -9.00 -15.33 -10.69
C ASP A 245 -8.73 -14.49 -11.94
N ASP A 246 -9.52 -13.43 -12.17
CA ASP A 246 -9.48 -12.66 -13.41
C ASP A 246 -8.76 -11.31 -13.31
N TYR A 247 -8.14 -11.02 -12.16
CA TYR A 247 -7.47 -9.74 -11.90
C TYR A 247 -5.97 -9.89 -11.73
N GLY A 248 -5.25 -8.79 -11.98
CA GLY A 248 -3.82 -8.63 -11.71
C GLY A 248 -3.58 -7.85 -10.41
N HIS A 249 -2.37 -7.29 -10.30
CA HIS A 249 -1.93 -6.52 -9.13
C HIS A 249 -2.86 -5.34 -8.80
N GLY A 250 -3.53 -4.75 -9.80
CA GLY A 250 -4.48 -3.65 -9.66
C GLY A 250 -5.87 -4.03 -9.15
N VAL A 251 -6.09 -5.24 -8.64
CA VAL A 251 -7.40 -5.75 -8.20
C VAL A 251 -8.14 -4.81 -7.25
N TYR A 252 -7.44 -4.13 -6.37
CA TYR A 252 -8.02 -3.19 -5.40
C TYR A 252 -8.61 -1.92 -6.03
N GLU A 253 -8.27 -1.63 -7.27
CA GLU A 253 -8.82 -0.53 -8.08
C GLU A 253 -9.90 -1.01 -9.04
N GLU A 254 -9.73 -2.20 -9.62
CA GLU A 254 -10.55 -2.72 -10.70
C GLU A 254 -11.77 -3.53 -10.21
N ALA A 255 -11.63 -4.32 -9.14
CA ALA A 255 -12.70 -5.21 -8.68
C ALA A 255 -13.81 -4.42 -7.98
N LYS A 256 -15.01 -4.47 -8.55
CA LYS A 256 -16.18 -3.68 -8.10
C LYS A 256 -16.62 -4.01 -6.67
N ASP A 257 -16.42 -5.25 -6.24
CA ASP A 257 -16.80 -5.79 -4.94
C ASP A 257 -15.70 -5.74 -3.90
N PHE A 258 -14.46 -5.34 -4.29
CA PHE A 258 -13.31 -5.28 -3.39
C PHE A 258 -13.61 -4.52 -2.08
N ASN A 259 -14.15 -3.31 -2.21
CA ASN A 259 -14.48 -2.49 -1.04
C ASN A 259 -15.58 -3.11 -0.17
N ASP A 260 -16.51 -3.88 -0.75
CA ASP A 260 -17.59 -4.56 -0.01
C ASP A 260 -17.03 -5.75 0.79
N ILE A 261 -16.17 -6.56 0.19
CA ILE A 261 -15.52 -7.70 0.85
C ILE A 261 -14.66 -7.21 2.03
N VAL A 262 -13.87 -6.16 1.82
CA VAL A 262 -13.07 -5.58 2.90
C VAL A 262 -13.98 -5.01 3.99
N LEU A 263 -15.04 -4.28 3.64
CA LEU A 263 -15.97 -3.69 4.61
C LEU A 263 -16.68 -4.76 5.44
N GLU A 264 -17.18 -5.82 4.82
CA GLU A 264 -17.79 -6.98 5.49
C GLU A 264 -16.81 -7.56 6.54
N PHE A 265 -15.59 -7.84 6.11
CA PHE A 265 -14.57 -8.38 7.00
C PHE A 265 -14.25 -7.43 8.18
N LEU A 266 -14.15 -6.13 7.94
CA LEU A 266 -13.86 -5.17 9.00
C LEU A 266 -14.99 -5.05 10.02
N GLN A 267 -16.21 -5.43 9.67
CA GLN A 267 -17.41 -5.37 10.52
C GLN A 267 -17.73 -6.71 11.23
N SER A 268 -17.27 -7.85 10.69
CA SER A 268 -17.48 -9.19 11.29
C SER A 268 -16.64 -9.30 12.58
#